data_11a0328c4a399023ff0fc41b68b7f165
#
_entry.id   11a0328c4a399023ff0fc41b68b7f165
#
_cell.length_a   1.000
_cell.length_b   1.000
_cell.length_c   1.000
_cell.angle_alpha   90.00
_cell.angle_beta   90.00
_cell.angle_gamma   90.00
#
_symmetry.space_group_name_H-M   'P 1'
#
loop_
_entity.id
_entity.type
_entity.pdbx_description
1 polymer ?
#
loop_
_entity_poly.entity_id
_entity_poly.type
_entity_poly.pdbx_seq_one_letter_code
_entity_poly.pdbx_strand_id
1 'polypeptide(L)'
;MEVPHEAVLLRIFTGADDRCGVEQPLYMAIVMKAREMHLAGATVLKGPVGFGQSSRMHQRHFFGADDSPVVIEICDAEEKINAFLPVLDEIMESGLITLEKARVLQYGHKRSGYLERLKNSLHHHPHHGSVDSREKQNL
;
A
#
# COMPACT_ATOMS: atom_id res chain seq x y z
N MET A 1 5.13 -17.74 -1.65
CA MET A 1 5.05 -16.33 -1.26
C MET A 1 3.85 -16.18 -0.35
N GLU A 2 4.06 -15.66 0.83
CA GLU A 2 3.01 -15.45 1.83
C GLU A 2 2.96 -13.98 2.22
N VAL A 3 1.73 -13.48 2.39
CA VAL A 3 1.50 -12.15 2.97
C VAL A 3 0.94 -12.36 4.37
N PRO A 4 1.51 -11.76 5.40
CA PRO A 4 1.02 -11.92 6.76
C PRO A 4 -0.38 -11.30 6.90
N HIS A 5 -1.12 -11.73 7.93
CA HIS A 5 -2.43 -11.17 8.23
C HIS A 5 -2.37 -9.66 8.51
N GLU A 6 -1.35 -9.22 9.25
CA GLU A 6 -1.05 -7.81 9.43
C GLU A 6 0.03 -7.39 8.45
N ALA A 7 -0.33 -6.51 7.55
CA ALA A 7 0.50 -6.04 6.45
C ALA A 7 0.47 -4.51 6.36
N VAL A 8 1.23 -3.99 5.41
CA VAL A 8 1.25 -2.57 5.07
C VAL A 8 0.79 -2.39 3.63
N LEU A 9 -0.13 -1.46 3.43
CA LEU A 9 -0.51 -0.97 2.12
C LEU A 9 0.32 0.26 1.77
N LEU A 10 1.15 0.12 0.78
CA LEU A 10 1.93 1.19 0.16
C LEU A 10 1.13 1.75 -1.02
N ARG A 11 0.91 3.06 -1.03
CA ARG A 11 0.39 3.77 -2.20
C ARG A 11 1.40 4.78 -2.69
N ILE A 12 1.57 4.82 -4.00
CA ILE A 12 2.48 5.74 -4.68
C ILE A 12 1.66 6.53 -5.70
N PHE A 13 1.64 7.84 -5.54
CA PHE A 13 0.91 8.76 -6.41
C PHE A 13 1.91 9.46 -7.32
N THR A 14 1.72 9.32 -8.62
CA THR A 14 2.59 9.86 -9.66
C THR A 14 1.77 10.20 -10.91
N GLY A 15 2.41 10.64 -11.98
CA GLY A 15 1.78 10.88 -13.27
C GLY A 15 2.16 9.81 -14.29
N ALA A 16 1.30 9.60 -15.28
CA ALA A 16 1.56 8.66 -16.35
C ALA A 16 2.76 9.08 -17.23
N ASP A 17 3.04 10.37 -17.28
CA ASP A 17 4.16 10.97 -18.02
C ASP A 17 5.46 11.08 -17.21
N ASP A 18 5.44 10.78 -15.90
CA ASP A 18 6.66 10.70 -15.11
C ASP A 18 7.56 9.58 -15.63
N ARG A 19 8.86 9.84 -15.67
CA ARG A 19 9.85 8.94 -16.28
C ARG A 19 10.86 8.44 -15.27
N CYS A 20 11.34 7.22 -15.52
CA CYS A 20 12.55 6.68 -14.92
C CYS A 20 13.58 6.50 -16.04
N GLY A 21 14.55 7.45 -16.13
CA GLY A 21 15.45 7.51 -17.27
C GLY A 21 14.73 7.94 -18.57
N VAL A 22 15.34 7.64 -19.69
CA VAL A 22 14.85 8.10 -21.02
C VAL A 22 13.77 7.19 -21.60
N GLU A 23 13.77 5.92 -21.26
CA GLU A 23 13.02 4.90 -22.02
C GLU A 23 11.77 4.36 -21.32
N GLN A 24 11.63 4.58 -20.01
CA GLN A 24 10.61 3.88 -19.24
C GLN A 24 9.72 4.82 -18.45
N PRO A 25 8.37 4.65 -18.50
CA PRO A 25 7.48 5.32 -17.56
C PRO A 25 7.82 4.94 -16.11
N LEU A 26 7.77 5.91 -15.20
CA LEU A 26 8.10 5.69 -13.79
C LEU A 26 7.23 4.60 -13.16
N TYR A 27 5.91 4.61 -13.41
CA TYR A 27 5.01 3.61 -12.84
C TYR A 27 5.38 2.18 -13.30
N MET A 28 5.86 2.01 -14.52
CA MET A 28 6.32 0.71 -15.02
C MET A 28 7.62 0.29 -14.33
N ALA A 29 8.57 1.21 -14.17
CA ALA A 29 9.81 0.96 -13.44
C ALA A 29 9.52 0.51 -11.99
N ILE A 30 8.59 1.16 -11.31
CA ILE A 30 8.18 0.80 -9.94
C ILE A 30 7.62 -0.63 -9.90
N VAL A 31 6.71 -0.97 -10.81
CA VAL A 31 6.12 -2.32 -10.88
C VAL A 31 7.17 -3.38 -11.15
N MET A 32 8.09 -3.13 -12.08
CA MET A 32 9.17 -4.06 -12.39
C MET A 32 10.12 -4.26 -11.21
N LYS A 33 10.48 -3.19 -10.51
CA LYS A 33 11.30 -3.26 -9.29
C LYS A 33 10.61 -4.05 -8.17
N ALA A 34 9.31 -3.80 -7.95
CA ALA A 34 8.52 -4.56 -6.99
C ALA A 34 8.52 -6.05 -7.31
N ARG A 35 8.38 -6.41 -8.59
CA ARG A 35 8.43 -7.80 -9.05
C ARG A 35 9.82 -8.42 -8.85
N GLU A 36 10.89 -7.72 -9.20
CA GLU A 36 12.27 -8.16 -9.00
C GLU A 36 12.60 -8.43 -7.52
N MET A 37 12.04 -7.60 -6.63
CA MET A 37 12.20 -7.75 -5.17
C MET A 37 11.22 -8.74 -4.54
N HIS A 38 10.45 -9.45 -5.35
CA HIS A 38 9.50 -10.48 -4.90
C HIS A 38 8.42 -9.96 -3.93
N LEU A 39 7.97 -8.73 -4.13
CA LEU A 39 6.78 -8.23 -3.46
C LEU A 39 5.55 -9.02 -3.91
N ALA A 40 4.56 -9.11 -3.04
CA ALA A 40 3.39 -9.96 -3.24
C ALA A 40 2.54 -9.62 -4.47
N GLY A 41 2.58 -8.36 -4.89
CA GLY A 41 1.87 -7.88 -6.06
C GLY A 41 1.92 -6.36 -6.15
N ALA A 42 1.58 -5.83 -7.31
CA ALA A 42 1.43 -4.41 -7.55
C ALA A 42 0.28 -4.17 -8.53
N THR A 43 -0.52 -3.18 -8.26
CA THR A 43 -1.62 -2.76 -9.14
C THR A 43 -1.47 -1.30 -9.49
N VAL A 44 -1.59 -0.98 -10.76
CA VAL A 44 -1.55 0.39 -11.27
C VAL A 44 -2.96 0.83 -11.64
N LEU A 45 -3.39 1.94 -11.06
CA LEU A 45 -4.67 2.58 -11.35
C LEU A 45 -4.41 3.93 -12.01
N LYS A 46 -5.08 4.20 -13.12
CA LYS A 46 -5.07 5.51 -13.77
C LYS A 46 -6.35 6.27 -13.43
N GLY A 47 -6.19 7.50 -12.91
CA GLY A 47 -7.31 8.40 -12.68
C GLY A 47 -7.66 9.18 -13.94
N PRO A 48 -8.95 9.56 -14.13
CA PRO A 48 -9.36 10.37 -15.27
C PRO A 48 -8.88 11.82 -15.18
N VAL A 49 -8.68 12.33 -13.96
CA VAL A 49 -8.30 13.71 -13.67
C VAL A 49 -7.73 13.82 -12.25
N GLY A 50 -6.81 14.73 -12.05
CA GLY A 50 -6.25 15.04 -10.74
C GLY A 50 -5.21 16.15 -10.81
N PHE A 51 -4.71 16.56 -9.67
CA PHE A 51 -3.57 17.46 -9.54
C PHE A 51 -2.76 17.13 -8.28
N GLY A 52 -1.52 17.54 -8.27
CA GLY A 52 -0.61 17.35 -7.14
C GLY A 52 -0.03 18.68 -6.65
N GLN A 53 1.19 18.64 -6.14
CA GLN A 53 1.88 19.78 -5.56
C GLN A 53 1.97 21.01 -6.50
N SER A 54 2.14 20.78 -7.79
CA SER A 54 2.21 21.86 -8.80
C SER A 54 0.87 22.57 -9.04
N SER A 55 -0.23 22.02 -8.54
CA SER A 55 -1.61 22.45 -8.84
C SER A 55 -1.99 22.41 -10.33
N ARG A 56 -1.13 21.85 -11.16
CA ARG A 56 -1.41 21.63 -12.57
C ARG A 56 -2.37 20.46 -12.72
N MET A 57 -3.46 20.69 -13.48
CA MET A 57 -4.42 19.63 -13.79
C MET A 57 -3.83 18.61 -14.75
N HIS A 58 -3.94 17.35 -14.37
CA HIS A 58 -3.57 16.19 -15.16
C HIS A 58 -4.82 15.43 -15.57
N GLN A 59 -4.97 15.14 -16.83
CA GLN A 59 -6.13 14.42 -17.36
C GLN A 59 -5.76 13.62 -18.59
N ARG A 60 -6.57 12.63 -18.89
CA ARG A 60 -6.39 11.87 -20.11
C ARG A 60 -6.76 12.74 -21.32
N HIS A 61 -5.84 12.86 -22.24
CA HIS A 61 -6.06 13.53 -23.53
C HIS A 61 -6.32 12.51 -24.63
N PHE A 62 -7.25 12.82 -25.53
CA PHE A 62 -7.50 11.99 -26.73
C PHE A 62 -6.34 12.08 -27.73
N PHE A 63 -5.64 13.21 -27.74
CA PHE A 63 -4.50 13.48 -28.61
C PHE A 63 -3.35 14.01 -27.77
N GLY A 64 -2.16 13.44 -27.96
CA GLY A 64 -0.94 13.84 -27.27
C GLY A 64 -0.50 12.88 -26.16
N ALA A 65 0.44 13.31 -25.33
CA ALA A 65 0.96 12.51 -24.24
C ALA A 65 -0.10 12.32 -23.14
N ASP A 66 -0.20 11.10 -22.63
CA ASP A 66 -1.04 10.78 -21.46
C ASP A 66 -0.32 11.23 -20.20
N ASP A 67 -0.85 12.25 -19.52
CA ASP A 67 -0.38 12.75 -18.22
C ASP A 67 -1.37 12.44 -17.08
N SER A 68 -2.23 11.45 -17.26
CA SER A 68 -3.19 11.02 -16.24
C SER A 68 -2.54 10.80 -14.89
N PRO A 69 -3.22 11.09 -13.77
CA PRO A 69 -2.76 10.68 -12.46
C PRO A 69 -2.72 9.16 -12.35
N VAL A 70 -1.69 8.65 -11.69
CA VAL A 70 -1.46 7.22 -11.49
C VAL A 70 -1.30 6.93 -10.02
N VAL A 71 -1.97 5.90 -9.53
CA VAL A 71 -1.77 5.34 -8.20
C VAL A 71 -1.27 3.90 -8.34
N ILE A 72 -0.17 3.60 -7.66
CA ILE A 72 0.35 2.24 -7.56
C ILE A 72 0.08 1.74 -6.15
N GLU A 73 -0.55 0.59 -6.02
CA GLU A 73 -0.84 -0.05 -4.75
C GLU A 73 -0.07 -1.36 -4.62
N ILE A 74 0.60 -1.52 -3.48
CA ILE A 74 1.36 -2.72 -3.11
C ILE A 74 1.03 -3.04 -1.65
N CYS A 75 0.57 -4.26 -1.39
CA CYS A 75 0.32 -4.74 -0.02
C CYS A 75 1.22 -5.93 0.28
N ASP A 76 2.04 -5.80 1.31
CA ASP A 76 2.96 -6.87 1.74
C ASP A 76 3.34 -6.71 3.21
N ALA A 77 4.17 -7.63 3.72
CA ALA A 77 4.78 -7.52 5.03
C ALA A 77 5.52 -6.19 5.21
N GLU A 78 5.46 -5.63 6.40
CA GLU A 78 6.11 -4.35 6.72
C GLU A 78 7.60 -4.35 6.38
N GLU A 79 8.31 -5.45 6.67
CA GLU A 79 9.74 -5.59 6.40
C GLU A 79 10.05 -5.50 4.89
N LYS A 80 9.22 -6.11 4.07
CA LYS A 80 9.37 -6.07 2.60
C LYS A 80 9.06 -4.68 2.04
N ILE A 81 8.02 -4.03 2.53
CA ILE A 81 7.70 -2.65 2.17
C ILE A 81 8.84 -1.72 2.56
N ASN A 82 9.34 -1.82 3.80
CA ASN A 82 10.46 -1.01 4.26
C ASN A 82 11.75 -1.22 3.44
N ALA A 83 12.01 -2.44 3.00
CA ALA A 83 13.13 -2.73 2.11
C ALA A 83 12.95 -2.13 0.70
N PHE A 84 11.72 -1.91 0.28
CA PHE A 84 11.40 -1.32 -1.02
C PHE A 84 11.46 0.21 -1.03
N LEU A 85 11.25 0.87 0.10
CA LEU A 85 11.26 2.34 0.18
C LEU A 85 12.56 2.99 -0.33
N PRO A 86 13.78 2.49 -0.01
CA PRO A 86 15.01 3.03 -0.57
C PRO A 86 15.09 2.95 -2.09
N VAL A 87 14.52 1.92 -2.70
CA VAL A 87 14.46 1.77 -4.15
C VAL A 87 13.57 2.85 -4.77
N LEU A 88 12.44 3.17 -4.14
CA LEU A 88 11.57 4.27 -4.56
C LEU A 88 12.28 5.62 -4.45
N ASP A 89 12.98 5.85 -3.35
CA ASP A 89 13.76 7.08 -3.14
C ASP A 89 14.82 7.30 -4.22
N GLU A 90 15.43 6.22 -4.70
CA GLU A 90 16.43 6.27 -5.76
C GLU A 90 15.86 6.62 -7.14
N ILE A 91 14.65 6.14 -7.46
CA ILE A 91 14.07 6.28 -8.81
C ILE A 91 13.00 7.38 -8.93
N MET A 92 12.49 7.89 -7.82
CA MET A 92 11.46 8.93 -7.81
C MET A 92 12.08 10.30 -7.48
N GLU A 93 11.82 11.28 -8.34
CA GLU A 93 12.20 12.68 -8.09
C GLU A 93 11.07 13.45 -7.38
N SER A 94 9.83 13.03 -7.59
CA SER A 94 8.63 13.65 -7.03
C SER A 94 7.50 12.65 -6.91
N GLY A 95 6.45 13.03 -6.20
CA GLY A 95 5.27 12.20 -5.98
C GLY A 95 4.88 12.18 -4.51
N LEU A 96 3.86 11.41 -4.20
CA LEU A 96 3.40 11.19 -2.84
C LEU A 96 3.48 9.70 -2.53
N ILE A 97 4.05 9.35 -1.39
CA ILE A 97 4.11 7.97 -0.89
C ILE A 97 3.37 7.93 0.44
N THR A 98 2.43 7.00 0.57
CA THR A 98 1.69 6.78 1.81
C THR A 98 1.77 5.33 2.25
N LEU A 99 1.78 5.11 3.56
CA LEU A 99 1.75 3.81 4.20
C LEU A 99 0.53 3.72 5.11
N GLU A 100 -0.20 2.62 5.02
CA GLU A 100 -1.33 2.31 5.89
C GLU A 100 -1.23 0.88 6.40
N LYS A 101 -1.65 0.65 7.64
CA LYS A 101 -1.81 -0.71 8.14
C LYS A 101 -3.00 -1.36 7.47
N ALA A 102 -2.83 -2.59 7.01
CA ALA A 102 -3.87 -3.36 6.35
C ALA A 102 -4.00 -4.75 6.96
N ARG A 103 -5.22 -5.26 7.04
CA ARG A 103 -5.46 -6.66 7.36
C ARG A 103 -5.67 -7.43 6.08
N VAL A 104 -4.84 -8.43 5.84
CA VAL A 104 -4.96 -9.32 4.71
C VAL A 104 -5.80 -10.52 5.10
N LEU A 105 -6.94 -10.68 4.48
CA LEU A 105 -7.85 -11.79 4.73
C LEU A 105 -7.56 -12.99 3.85
N GLN A 106 -7.13 -12.72 2.61
CA GLN A 106 -6.80 -13.74 1.64
C GLN A 106 -5.73 -13.22 0.68
N TYR A 107 -4.78 -14.06 0.37
CA TYR A 107 -3.80 -13.85 -0.69
C TYR A 107 -3.60 -15.15 -1.48
N GLY A 108 -3.71 -15.06 -2.81
CA GLY A 108 -3.63 -16.22 -3.69
C GLY A 108 -4.92 -17.07 -3.67
N HIS A 109 -4.75 -18.38 -3.72
CA HIS A 109 -5.89 -19.30 -3.76
C HIS A 109 -6.66 -19.35 -2.44
N LYS A 110 -7.97 -19.46 -2.53
CA LYS A 110 -8.84 -19.63 -1.37
C LYS A 110 -8.47 -20.89 -0.61
N ARG A 111 -8.07 -20.76 0.65
CA ARG A 111 -7.88 -21.86 1.58
C ARG A 111 -9.18 -22.11 2.35
N SER A 112 -9.48 -23.37 2.67
CA SER A 112 -10.58 -23.71 3.58
C SER A 112 -10.35 -23.00 4.93
N GLY A 113 -11.41 -22.42 5.52
CA GLY A 113 -11.31 -21.72 6.80
C GLY A 113 -11.29 -20.20 6.74
N TYR A 114 -11.58 -19.60 5.58
CA TYR A 114 -11.68 -18.15 5.43
C TYR A 114 -12.61 -17.51 6.48
N LEU A 115 -13.79 -18.09 6.71
CA LEU A 115 -14.77 -17.60 7.70
C LEU A 115 -14.26 -17.78 9.14
N GLU A 116 -13.50 -18.83 9.42
CA GLU A 116 -12.88 -19.02 10.75
C GLU A 116 -11.81 -17.99 11.04
N ARG A 117 -10.98 -17.66 10.05
CA ARG A 117 -9.98 -16.60 10.19
C ARG A 117 -10.63 -15.24 10.43
N LEU A 118 -11.73 -14.96 9.76
CA LEU A 118 -12.50 -13.74 9.96
C LEU A 118 -13.05 -13.66 11.39
N LYS A 119 -13.63 -14.74 11.89
CA LYS A 119 -14.17 -14.84 13.26
C LYS A 119 -13.06 -14.64 14.30
N ASN A 120 -11.91 -15.31 14.15
CA ASN A 120 -10.78 -15.19 15.07
C ASN A 120 -10.19 -13.77 15.07
N SER A 121 -10.18 -13.11 13.91
CA SER A 121 -9.73 -11.71 13.78
C SER A 121 -10.63 -10.73 14.51
N LEU A 122 -11.93 -10.99 14.56
CA LEU A 122 -12.90 -10.13 15.23
C LEU A 122 -12.93 -10.31 16.76
N HIS A 123 -12.45 -11.46 17.27
CA HIS A 123 -12.46 -11.79 18.71
C HIS A 123 -11.16 -11.42 19.44
N HIS A 124 -10.13 -10.96 18.75
CA HIS A 124 -8.87 -10.51 19.36
C HIS A 124 -8.90 -9.00 19.66
N HIS A 125 -9.90 -8.55 20.44
CA HIS A 125 -9.76 -7.35 21.25
C HIS A 125 -9.28 -7.76 22.63
N PRO A 126 -8.10 -7.31 23.09
CA PRO A 126 -7.72 -7.52 24.48
C PRO A 126 -8.72 -6.78 25.35
N HIS A 127 -9.47 -7.53 26.15
CA HIS A 127 -10.16 -6.98 27.30
C HIS A 127 -9.15 -6.25 28.17
N HIS A 128 -9.21 -4.95 28.20
CA HIS A 128 -8.59 -4.17 29.27
C HIS A 128 -9.21 -4.62 30.58
N GLY A 129 -8.37 -5.17 31.43
CA GLY A 129 -8.74 -5.71 32.73
C GLY A 129 -9.47 -4.71 33.59
N SER A 130 -10.49 -5.23 34.22
CA SER A 130 -11.21 -4.62 35.32
C SER A 130 -10.25 -4.15 36.39
N VAL A 131 -10.34 -2.89 36.74
CA VAL A 131 -9.75 -2.32 37.97
C VAL A 131 -10.50 -2.94 39.14
N ASP A 132 -9.80 -3.76 39.93
CA ASP A 132 -10.31 -4.30 41.19
C ASP A 132 -10.33 -3.19 42.23
N SER A 133 -11.52 -2.68 42.49
CA SER A 133 -11.80 -1.79 43.61
C SER A 133 -12.01 -2.64 44.88
N ARG A 134 -10.95 -2.88 45.64
CA ARG A 134 -11.05 -3.32 47.03
C ARG A 134 -10.22 -2.42 47.93
N GLU A 135 -10.79 -1.32 48.26
CA GLU A 135 -10.42 -0.61 49.46
C GLU A 135 -11.36 -1.06 50.59
N LYS A 136 -10.86 -1.93 51.45
CA LYS A 136 -11.51 -2.26 52.71
C LYS A 136 -11.05 -1.29 53.77
N GLN A 137 -12.06 -0.59 54.28
CA GLN A 137 -12.02 0.06 55.59
C GLN A 137 -11.40 -0.85 56.67
N ASN A 138 -10.54 -0.27 57.47
CA ASN A 138 -10.55 -0.51 58.91
C ASN A 138 -9.76 0.59 59.67
N LEU A 139 -10.52 1.27 60.53
CA LEU A 139 -10.14 1.96 61.79
C LEU A 139 -9.17 3.13 61.69
#